data_3320565fa6f916e46b4b67c0c1678fec
#
_entry.id   3320565fa6f916e46b4b67c0c1678fec
#
_cell.length_a   1.000
_cell.length_b   1.000
_cell.length_c   1.000
_cell.angle_alpha   90.00
_cell.angle_beta   90.00
_cell.angle_gamma   90.00
#
_symmetry.space_group_name_H-M   'P 1'
#
loop_
_entity.id
_entity.type
_entity.pdbx_description
1 polymer ?
#
loop_
_entity_poly.entity_id
_entity_poly.type
_entity_poly.pdbx_seq_one_letter_code
_entity_poly.pdbx_strand_id
1 'polypeptide(L)'
;AQVLLLAQSRLTADLRFLSSALEQLKPIPVPALDTLFAGDGRCLYYCPETLLRTFRAQQSVPTRALLHVTLHFLLGHPFQRQEMDHRLWSLACDIAVEEVIRELEIPSCALPDDAAQDSWRSRLQDACPHLTAEAIYNFLLERQYPADVLAELTQLFSRDNHALWYAAPRPGSRPAPNGQLLPAGEDEDITNETELRKADTRDETLQQMQQRQKETLRRQWKQLARQAKTDLETFSRRHGKRAGALMDGLEPVTFEECDYTDFLRRFGAQNEVLQLSEDEFDLIYYTYGLRTYGNIPLVEPLEYRDDKRIREFVIAIDTSGSVQGDIVQSFLQRTCDVLRQSGSFTEWVEIYLIQCDAEVQSVERLTSLDQLHELIPRLKLRGFGGTDFRPVFAYVDKLLEEKKLTNLNGLLYFTDGVGTYPEKSPAYK
;
A
#
# COMPACT_ATOMS: atom_id res chain seq x y z
N ALA A 1 3.68 -35.09 -0.17
CA ALA A 1 3.43 -34.53 -1.51
C ALA A 1 1.98 -34.76 -1.95
N GLN A 2 1.45 -36.00 -2.00
CA GLN A 2 0.09 -36.31 -2.50
C GLN A 2 -1.02 -35.58 -1.74
N VAL A 3 -0.91 -35.47 -0.39
CA VAL A 3 -1.90 -34.74 0.44
C VAL A 3 -1.94 -33.25 0.08
N LEU A 4 -0.79 -32.64 -0.16
CA LEU A 4 -0.72 -31.23 -0.57
C LEU A 4 -1.29 -31.00 -1.96
N LEU A 5 -0.99 -31.89 -2.91
CA LEU A 5 -1.59 -31.82 -4.25
C LEU A 5 -3.12 -31.97 -4.19
N LEU A 6 -3.63 -32.86 -3.33
CA LEU A 6 -5.07 -33.02 -3.13
C LEU A 6 -5.67 -31.75 -2.50
N ALA A 7 -5.04 -31.18 -1.48
CA ALA A 7 -5.50 -29.94 -0.84
C ALA A 7 -5.52 -28.79 -1.85
N GLN A 8 -4.47 -28.61 -2.63
CA GLN A 8 -4.36 -27.60 -3.67
C GLN A 8 -5.44 -27.79 -4.75
N SER A 9 -5.64 -29.03 -5.23
CA SER A 9 -6.66 -29.32 -6.24
C SER A 9 -8.08 -29.02 -5.75
N ARG A 10 -8.38 -29.33 -4.47
CA ARG A 10 -9.68 -28.99 -3.86
C ARG A 10 -9.88 -27.49 -3.79
N LEU A 11 -8.88 -26.75 -3.29
CA LEU A 11 -8.94 -25.28 -3.22
C LEU A 11 -9.07 -24.63 -4.60
N THR A 12 -8.34 -25.12 -5.60
CA THR A 12 -8.46 -24.63 -6.98
C THR A 12 -9.85 -24.90 -7.58
N ALA A 13 -10.48 -26.01 -7.23
CA ALA A 13 -11.83 -26.30 -7.66
C ALA A 13 -12.87 -25.39 -6.99
N ASP A 14 -12.72 -25.13 -5.68
CA ASP A 14 -13.64 -24.32 -4.88
C ASP A 14 -13.41 -22.81 -5.13
N LEU A 15 -12.12 -22.37 -5.27
CA LEU A 15 -11.67 -20.97 -5.33
C LEU A 15 -10.79 -20.73 -6.54
N ARG A 16 -11.34 -20.75 -7.76
CA ARG A 16 -10.59 -20.56 -9.00
C ARG A 16 -9.80 -19.25 -9.05
N PHE A 17 -10.29 -18.20 -8.43
CA PHE A 17 -9.65 -16.90 -8.37
C PHE A 17 -8.36 -16.89 -7.52
N LEU A 18 -8.11 -17.92 -6.72
CA LEU A 18 -6.87 -18.10 -5.94
C LEU A 18 -5.86 -19.06 -6.58
N SER A 19 -6.14 -19.64 -7.74
CA SER A 19 -5.28 -20.68 -8.34
C SER A 19 -3.83 -20.22 -8.50
N SER A 20 -3.61 -19.01 -9.04
CA SER A 20 -2.28 -18.45 -9.22
C SER A 20 -1.53 -18.22 -7.91
N ALA A 21 -2.24 -17.81 -6.85
CA ALA A 21 -1.68 -17.62 -5.51
C ALA A 21 -1.30 -18.96 -4.86
N LEU A 22 -2.14 -19.99 -5.00
CA LEU A 22 -1.90 -21.34 -4.49
C LEU A 22 -0.69 -22.02 -5.18
N GLU A 23 -0.43 -21.72 -6.44
CA GLU A 23 0.71 -22.24 -7.21
C GLU A 23 2.03 -21.54 -6.89
N GLN A 24 1.98 -20.33 -6.32
CA GLN A 24 3.17 -19.54 -6.01
C GLN A 24 4.05 -20.18 -4.94
N LEU A 25 3.45 -20.87 -3.95
CA LEU A 25 4.16 -21.46 -2.84
C LEU A 25 4.71 -22.86 -3.18
N LYS A 26 6.03 -23.00 -3.26
CA LYS A 26 6.69 -24.29 -3.55
C LYS A 26 6.81 -25.12 -2.28
N PRO A 27 6.25 -26.34 -2.21
CA PRO A 27 6.30 -27.17 -1.01
C PRO A 27 7.69 -27.75 -0.77
N ILE A 28 8.22 -27.54 0.44
CA ILE A 28 9.52 -28.06 0.91
C ILE A 28 9.29 -28.85 2.20
N PRO A 29 9.66 -30.15 2.24
CA PRO A 29 9.54 -30.95 3.44
C PRO A 29 10.64 -30.59 4.46
N VAL A 30 10.21 -30.31 5.72
CA VAL A 30 11.07 -30.04 6.87
C VAL A 30 10.62 -30.92 8.04
N PRO A 31 11.25 -32.08 8.28
CA PRO A 31 10.81 -33.05 9.30
C PRO A 31 10.76 -32.49 10.72
N ALA A 32 11.58 -31.49 11.01
CA ALA A 32 11.72 -30.90 12.35
C ALA A 32 10.82 -29.67 12.56
N LEU A 33 9.83 -29.38 11.68
CA LEU A 33 8.92 -28.26 11.84
C LEU A 33 7.87 -28.57 12.92
N ASP A 34 7.72 -27.70 13.92
CA ASP A 34 6.80 -27.88 15.05
C ASP A 34 5.34 -27.67 14.66
N THR A 35 5.09 -26.89 13.61
CA THR A 35 3.76 -26.59 13.09
C THR A 35 3.46 -27.39 11.80
N LEU A 36 2.21 -27.34 11.35
CA LEU A 36 1.83 -28.00 10.11
C LEU A 36 2.49 -27.34 8.91
N PHE A 37 2.48 -25.99 8.87
CA PHE A 37 3.04 -25.18 7.80
C PHE A 37 3.80 -23.97 8.35
N ALA A 38 4.75 -23.48 7.56
CA ALA A 38 5.37 -22.18 7.65
C ALA A 38 5.65 -21.67 6.24
N GLY A 39 5.55 -20.36 5.99
CA GLY A 39 5.75 -19.77 4.68
C GLY A 39 6.71 -18.59 4.70
N ASP A 40 7.52 -18.44 3.63
CA ASP A 40 8.36 -17.27 3.39
C ASP A 40 7.92 -16.44 2.17
N GLY A 41 6.77 -16.82 1.57
CA GLY A 41 6.20 -16.22 0.36
C GLY A 41 6.70 -16.80 -0.96
N ARG A 42 7.73 -17.66 -0.94
CA ARG A 42 8.20 -18.45 -2.09
C ARG A 42 8.00 -19.93 -1.86
N CYS A 43 8.24 -20.37 -0.63
CA CYS A 43 8.20 -21.76 -0.22
C CYS A 43 7.17 -21.96 0.88
N LEU A 44 6.52 -23.11 0.84
CA LEU A 44 5.68 -23.65 1.89
C LEU A 44 6.45 -24.77 2.57
N TYR A 45 6.95 -24.53 3.77
CA TYR A 45 7.61 -25.54 4.59
C TYR A 45 6.58 -26.36 5.35
N TYR A 46 6.74 -27.68 5.36
CA TYR A 46 5.80 -28.59 6.03
C TYR A 46 6.49 -29.80 6.66
N CYS A 47 5.94 -30.26 7.78
CA CYS A 47 6.35 -31.54 8.39
C CYS A 47 5.57 -32.69 7.76
N PRO A 48 6.22 -33.64 7.05
CA PRO A 48 5.51 -34.76 6.39
C PRO A 48 4.74 -35.65 7.34
N GLU A 49 5.27 -35.90 8.53
CA GLU A 49 4.63 -36.76 9.55
C GLU A 49 3.38 -36.08 10.13
N THR A 50 3.53 -34.83 10.56
CA THR A 50 2.39 -34.03 11.09
C THR A 50 1.31 -33.87 10.04
N LEU A 51 1.67 -33.62 8.78
CA LEU A 51 0.73 -33.51 7.66
C LEU A 51 -0.09 -34.79 7.46
N LEU A 52 0.56 -35.95 7.48
CA LEU A 52 -0.12 -37.24 7.31
C LEU A 52 -1.00 -37.58 8.51
N ARG A 53 -0.52 -37.32 9.73
CA ARG A 53 -1.29 -37.53 10.95
C ARG A 53 -2.55 -36.66 10.97
N THR A 54 -2.41 -35.38 10.67
CA THR A 54 -3.52 -34.41 10.64
C THR A 54 -4.52 -34.76 9.55
N PHE A 55 -4.05 -35.14 8.36
CA PHE A 55 -4.94 -35.56 7.26
C PHE A 55 -5.74 -36.81 7.59
N ARG A 56 -5.15 -37.78 8.31
CA ARG A 56 -5.86 -38.99 8.77
C ARG A 56 -6.92 -38.67 9.83
N ALA A 57 -6.62 -37.72 10.71
CA ALA A 57 -7.58 -37.31 11.75
C ALA A 57 -8.73 -36.50 11.14
N GLN A 58 -8.44 -35.54 10.29
CA GLN A 58 -9.43 -34.68 9.65
C GLN A 58 -8.90 -34.13 8.31
N GLN A 59 -9.50 -34.56 7.22
CA GLN A 59 -9.03 -34.24 5.86
C GLN A 59 -9.13 -32.76 5.49
N SER A 60 -10.02 -31.98 6.13
CA SER A 60 -10.18 -30.55 5.87
C SER A 60 -9.07 -29.69 6.48
N VAL A 61 -8.43 -30.14 7.57
CA VAL A 61 -7.43 -29.35 8.28
C VAL A 61 -6.23 -28.96 7.40
N PRO A 62 -5.55 -29.87 6.67
CA PRO A 62 -4.47 -29.49 5.77
C PRO A 62 -4.90 -28.56 4.63
N THR A 63 -6.14 -28.71 4.14
CA THR A 63 -6.69 -27.85 3.08
C THR A 63 -6.91 -26.44 3.61
N ARG A 64 -7.52 -26.31 4.81
CA ARG A 64 -7.72 -25.02 5.49
C ARG A 64 -6.40 -24.36 5.82
N ALA A 65 -5.44 -25.10 6.37
CA ALA A 65 -4.12 -24.54 6.71
C ALA A 65 -3.34 -24.07 5.48
N LEU A 66 -3.45 -24.76 4.32
CA LEU A 66 -2.85 -24.28 3.07
C LEU A 66 -3.50 -22.98 2.60
N LEU A 67 -4.82 -22.87 2.67
CA LEU A 67 -5.53 -21.64 2.36
C LEU A 67 -5.13 -20.52 3.31
N HIS A 68 -5.05 -20.79 4.61
CA HIS A 68 -4.66 -19.84 5.65
C HIS A 68 -3.30 -19.20 5.34
N VAL A 69 -2.26 -20.00 5.12
CA VAL A 69 -0.92 -19.51 4.76
C VAL A 69 -0.97 -18.70 3.45
N THR A 70 -1.71 -19.16 2.44
CA THR A 70 -1.80 -18.45 1.16
C THR A 70 -2.46 -17.08 1.32
N LEU A 71 -3.50 -16.99 2.14
CA LEU A 71 -4.19 -15.72 2.42
C LEU A 71 -3.30 -14.72 3.15
N HIS A 72 -2.44 -15.15 4.07
CA HIS A 72 -1.48 -14.24 4.70
C HIS A 72 -0.63 -13.50 3.68
N PHE A 73 -0.10 -14.19 2.69
CA PHE A 73 0.71 -13.54 1.64
C PHE A 73 -0.13 -12.70 0.70
N LEU A 74 -1.32 -13.16 0.35
CA LEU A 74 -2.24 -12.44 -0.52
C LEU A 74 -2.70 -11.12 0.11
N LEU A 75 -2.97 -11.13 1.41
CA LEU A 75 -3.36 -9.96 2.21
C LEU A 75 -2.16 -9.11 2.65
N GLY A 76 -0.93 -9.48 2.26
CA GLY A 76 0.26 -8.69 2.49
C GLY A 76 0.78 -8.65 3.92
N HIS A 77 0.27 -9.49 4.83
CA HIS A 77 0.62 -9.50 6.25
C HIS A 77 2.13 -9.58 6.55
N PRO A 78 2.95 -10.40 5.84
CA PRO A 78 4.40 -10.48 6.07
C PRO A 78 5.18 -9.26 5.60
N PHE A 79 4.54 -8.34 4.86
CA PHE A 79 5.20 -7.19 4.24
C PHE A 79 4.95 -5.87 4.96
N GLN A 80 4.30 -5.89 6.11
CA GLN A 80 4.03 -4.70 6.92
C GLN A 80 5.28 -4.12 7.59
N ARG A 81 5.17 -2.91 8.15
CA ARG A 81 6.30 -2.17 8.74
C ARG A 81 6.89 -2.86 9.97
N GLN A 82 8.19 -2.69 10.20
CA GLN A 82 8.96 -3.36 11.26
C GLN A 82 8.69 -2.82 12.68
N GLU A 83 7.95 -1.74 12.84
CA GLU A 83 7.74 -1.06 14.13
C GLU A 83 6.56 -1.61 14.95
N MET A 84 5.93 -2.70 14.51
CA MET A 84 4.77 -3.29 15.18
C MET A 84 5.20 -4.37 16.18
N ASP A 85 4.39 -4.57 17.25
CA ASP A 85 4.54 -5.74 18.11
C ASP A 85 4.22 -7.01 17.32
N HIS A 86 5.26 -7.82 17.08
CA HIS A 86 5.17 -9.01 16.22
C HIS A 86 4.17 -10.05 16.75
N ARG A 87 4.00 -10.16 18.06
CA ARG A 87 3.08 -11.13 18.68
C ARG A 87 1.64 -10.72 18.45
N LEU A 88 1.33 -9.46 18.74
CA LEU A 88 -0.01 -8.91 18.53
C LEU A 88 -0.36 -8.88 17.04
N TRP A 89 0.61 -8.52 16.19
CA TRP A 89 0.40 -8.49 14.73
C TRP A 89 0.12 -9.90 14.19
N SER A 90 0.92 -10.90 14.55
CA SER A 90 0.72 -12.28 14.13
C SER A 90 -0.68 -12.78 14.53
N LEU A 91 -1.10 -12.54 15.77
CA LEU A 91 -2.41 -12.92 16.26
C LEU A 91 -3.55 -12.20 15.51
N ALA A 92 -3.40 -10.90 15.27
CA ALA A 92 -4.39 -10.13 14.51
C ALA A 92 -4.54 -10.64 13.07
N CYS A 93 -3.44 -11.00 12.42
CA CYS A 93 -3.42 -11.61 11.09
C CYS A 93 -4.12 -12.96 11.06
N ASP A 94 -3.86 -13.83 12.06
CA ASP A 94 -4.51 -15.14 12.18
C ASP A 94 -6.03 -15.01 12.32
N ILE A 95 -6.48 -14.12 13.20
CA ILE A 95 -7.92 -13.86 13.41
C ILE A 95 -8.56 -13.35 12.10
N ALA A 96 -7.94 -12.39 11.43
CA ALA A 96 -8.46 -11.83 10.18
C ALA A 96 -8.57 -12.90 9.08
N VAL A 97 -7.56 -13.74 8.91
CA VAL A 97 -7.57 -14.82 7.91
C VAL A 97 -8.61 -15.89 8.24
N GLU A 98 -8.73 -16.27 9.50
CA GLU A 98 -9.74 -17.25 9.91
C GLU A 98 -11.18 -16.71 9.69
N GLU A 99 -11.41 -15.41 9.84
CA GLU A 99 -12.70 -14.79 9.49
C GLU A 99 -12.97 -14.83 7.99
N VAL A 100 -11.97 -14.51 7.16
CA VAL A 100 -12.08 -14.64 5.69
C VAL A 100 -12.43 -16.07 5.29
N ILE A 101 -11.72 -17.08 5.83
CA ILE A 101 -11.98 -18.49 5.50
C ILE A 101 -13.38 -18.91 5.92
N ARG A 102 -13.88 -18.44 7.05
CA ARG A 102 -15.21 -18.72 7.52
C ARG A 102 -16.29 -18.12 6.63
N GLU A 103 -16.13 -16.85 6.25
CA GLU A 103 -17.10 -16.15 5.40
C GLU A 103 -17.18 -16.77 4.01
N LEU A 104 -16.07 -17.30 3.49
CA LEU A 104 -16.05 -18.01 2.21
C LEU A 104 -16.86 -19.31 2.20
N GLU A 105 -17.23 -19.86 3.36
CA GLU A 105 -18.05 -21.08 3.52
C GLU A 105 -17.62 -22.25 2.61
N ILE A 106 -16.31 -22.55 2.56
CA ILE A 106 -15.72 -23.55 1.67
C ILE A 106 -15.90 -24.94 2.28
N PRO A 107 -16.61 -25.85 1.64
CA PRO A 107 -16.84 -27.20 2.20
C PRO A 107 -15.56 -27.99 2.48
N SER A 108 -14.54 -27.84 1.62
CA SER A 108 -13.24 -28.52 1.77
C SER A 108 -12.40 -27.99 2.93
N CYS A 109 -12.74 -26.82 3.50
CA CYS A 109 -12.10 -26.17 4.64
C CYS A 109 -12.95 -26.20 5.93
N ALA A 110 -14.12 -26.83 5.90
CA ALA A 110 -15.05 -26.85 7.04
C ALA A 110 -14.42 -27.55 8.25
N LEU A 111 -14.49 -26.91 9.40
CA LEU A 111 -14.15 -27.45 10.71
C LEU A 111 -15.41 -27.46 11.59
N PRO A 112 -15.44 -28.28 12.65
CA PRO A 112 -16.49 -28.19 13.66
C PRO A 112 -16.52 -26.80 14.28
N ASP A 113 -17.71 -26.33 14.62
CA ASP A 113 -17.90 -25.06 15.31
C ASP A 113 -17.20 -25.09 16.67
N ASP A 114 -16.52 -23.98 17.00
CA ASP A 114 -15.85 -23.78 18.28
C ASP A 114 -16.51 -22.58 18.98
N ALA A 115 -17.25 -22.89 20.06
CA ALA A 115 -17.97 -21.88 20.82
C ALA A 115 -17.06 -20.78 21.41
N ALA A 116 -15.81 -21.11 21.71
CA ALA A 116 -14.84 -20.11 22.20
C ALA A 116 -14.44 -19.16 21.08
N GLN A 117 -14.17 -19.68 19.87
CA GLN A 117 -13.90 -18.83 18.69
C GLN A 117 -15.11 -17.94 18.35
N ASP A 118 -16.32 -18.47 18.39
CA ASP A 118 -17.54 -17.71 18.10
C ASP A 118 -17.79 -16.60 19.12
N SER A 119 -17.54 -16.86 20.40
CA SER A 119 -17.64 -15.85 21.47
C SER A 119 -16.65 -14.70 21.24
N TRP A 120 -15.40 -15.02 20.93
CA TRP A 120 -14.39 -13.99 20.66
C TRP A 120 -14.68 -13.19 19.39
N ARG A 121 -15.15 -13.87 18.33
CA ARG A 121 -15.56 -13.22 17.10
C ARG A 121 -16.67 -12.20 17.33
N SER A 122 -17.73 -12.57 18.06
CA SER A 122 -18.80 -11.64 18.36
C SER A 122 -18.31 -10.38 19.07
N ARG A 123 -17.39 -10.54 20.03
CA ARG A 123 -16.78 -9.39 20.73
C ARG A 123 -15.95 -8.50 19.79
N LEU A 124 -15.24 -9.11 18.83
CA LEU A 124 -14.44 -8.37 17.84
C LEU A 124 -15.34 -7.67 16.83
N GLN A 125 -16.41 -8.30 16.37
CA GLN A 125 -17.38 -7.67 15.44
C GLN A 125 -18.12 -6.49 16.07
N ASP A 126 -18.44 -6.56 17.37
CA ASP A 126 -19.03 -5.45 18.10
C ASP A 126 -18.09 -4.23 18.19
N ALA A 127 -16.78 -4.47 18.22
CA ALA A 127 -15.76 -3.44 18.36
C ALA A 127 -15.20 -2.94 17.02
N CYS A 128 -15.10 -3.82 16.02
CA CYS A 128 -14.51 -3.54 14.73
C CYS A 128 -15.54 -3.83 13.62
N PRO A 129 -16.03 -2.82 12.90
CA PRO A 129 -17.00 -3.00 11.80
C PRO A 129 -16.46 -3.91 10.69
N HIS A 130 -15.16 -3.83 10.42
CA HIS A 130 -14.43 -4.66 9.47
C HIS A 130 -13.29 -5.37 10.21
N LEU A 131 -13.27 -6.71 10.17
CA LEU A 131 -12.24 -7.52 10.84
C LEU A 131 -10.99 -7.65 9.98
N THR A 132 -10.35 -6.51 9.64
CA THR A 132 -9.03 -6.48 9.02
C THR A 132 -7.93 -6.67 10.06
N ALA A 133 -6.74 -7.12 9.63
CA ALA A 133 -5.62 -7.34 10.55
C ALA A 133 -5.22 -6.05 11.29
N GLU A 134 -5.26 -4.91 10.63
CA GLU A 134 -4.96 -3.60 11.19
C GLU A 134 -5.98 -3.17 12.27
N ALA A 135 -7.28 -3.36 12.00
CA ALA A 135 -8.33 -3.01 12.95
C ALA A 135 -8.24 -3.89 14.21
N ILE A 136 -8.02 -5.19 14.03
CA ILE A 136 -7.85 -6.14 15.14
C ILE A 136 -6.58 -5.82 15.93
N TYR A 137 -5.47 -5.52 15.27
CA TYR A 137 -4.21 -5.15 15.91
C TYR A 137 -4.39 -3.92 16.81
N ASN A 138 -4.99 -2.86 16.28
CA ASN A 138 -5.26 -1.64 17.04
C ASN A 138 -6.17 -1.92 18.25
N PHE A 139 -7.22 -2.71 18.07
CA PHE A 139 -8.10 -3.12 19.15
C PHE A 139 -7.35 -3.89 20.25
N LEU A 140 -6.49 -4.85 19.89
CA LEU A 140 -5.69 -5.61 20.85
C LEU A 140 -4.68 -4.72 21.58
N LEU A 141 -4.06 -3.77 20.88
CA LEU A 141 -3.11 -2.81 21.42
C LEU A 141 -3.76 -1.86 22.44
N GLU A 142 -4.93 -1.31 22.12
CA GLU A 142 -5.68 -0.41 22.98
C GLU A 142 -6.19 -1.10 24.26
N ARG A 143 -6.65 -2.34 24.14
CA ARG A 143 -7.23 -3.09 25.27
C ARG A 143 -6.19 -3.67 26.22
N GLN A 144 -4.94 -3.82 25.79
CA GLN A 144 -3.84 -4.34 26.60
C GLN A 144 -4.20 -5.64 27.35
N TYR A 145 -4.67 -6.64 26.63
CA TYR A 145 -5.07 -7.91 27.22
C TYR A 145 -3.91 -8.59 27.96
N PRO A 146 -4.19 -9.27 29.09
CA PRO A 146 -3.20 -10.07 29.82
C PRO A 146 -2.60 -11.19 28.94
N ALA A 147 -1.39 -11.64 29.27
CA ALA A 147 -0.64 -12.62 28.48
C ALA A 147 -1.33 -13.98 28.38
N ASP A 148 -2.09 -14.38 29.39
CA ASP A 148 -2.89 -15.61 29.40
C ASP A 148 -4.04 -15.56 28.39
N VAL A 149 -4.74 -14.44 28.29
CA VAL A 149 -5.80 -14.23 27.29
C VAL A 149 -5.22 -14.22 25.88
N LEU A 150 -4.06 -13.57 25.66
CA LEU A 150 -3.40 -13.57 24.36
C LEU A 150 -2.92 -14.97 23.97
N ALA A 151 -2.45 -15.78 24.94
CA ALA A 151 -2.07 -17.17 24.72
C ALA A 151 -3.28 -18.03 24.35
N GLU A 152 -4.44 -17.85 25.03
CA GLU A 152 -5.70 -18.51 24.66
C GLU A 152 -6.12 -18.16 23.23
N LEU A 153 -6.14 -16.88 22.88
CA LEU A 153 -6.46 -16.43 21.52
C LEU A 153 -5.51 -17.03 20.47
N THR A 154 -4.20 -17.06 20.75
CA THR A 154 -3.22 -17.67 19.85
C THR A 154 -3.52 -19.16 19.66
N GLN A 155 -3.87 -19.89 20.72
CA GLN A 155 -4.23 -21.31 20.62
C GLN A 155 -5.51 -21.54 19.79
N LEU A 156 -6.48 -20.63 19.88
CA LEU A 156 -7.74 -20.71 19.14
C LEU A 156 -7.57 -20.41 17.63
N PHE A 157 -6.78 -19.42 17.29
CA PHE A 157 -6.75 -18.88 15.92
C PHE A 157 -5.50 -19.22 15.11
N SER A 158 -4.33 -19.45 15.75
CA SER A 158 -3.09 -19.71 15.02
C SER A 158 -3.08 -21.10 14.37
N ARG A 159 -2.69 -21.16 13.09
CA ARG A 159 -2.64 -22.39 12.27
C ARG A 159 -1.28 -22.65 11.65
N ASP A 160 -0.39 -21.67 11.64
CA ASP A 160 0.94 -21.76 11.04
C ASP A 160 2.00 -21.02 11.89
N ASN A 161 3.23 -20.97 11.40
CA ASN A 161 4.35 -20.33 12.08
C ASN A 161 4.82 -19.11 11.29
N HIS A 162 4.75 -17.94 11.92
CA HIS A 162 5.11 -16.65 11.35
C HIS A 162 6.59 -16.24 11.58
N ALA A 163 7.40 -17.07 12.23
CA ALA A 163 8.78 -16.71 12.56
C ALA A 163 9.61 -16.30 11.32
N LEU A 164 9.31 -16.90 10.16
CA LEU A 164 9.99 -16.59 8.90
C LEU A 164 9.66 -15.19 8.35
N TRP A 165 8.59 -14.55 8.77
CA TRP A 165 8.24 -13.19 8.33
C TRP A 165 9.18 -12.14 8.89
N TYR A 166 9.69 -12.39 10.10
CA TYR A 166 10.52 -11.48 10.88
C TYR A 166 12.00 -11.81 10.80
N ALA A 167 12.33 -13.03 10.33
CA ALA A 167 13.70 -13.45 10.19
C ALA A 167 14.34 -12.81 8.95
N ALA A 168 15.56 -12.28 9.09
CA ALA A 168 16.33 -11.85 7.95
C ALA A 168 16.73 -13.09 7.11
N PRO A 169 16.34 -13.20 5.83
CA PRO A 169 16.70 -14.33 5.00
C PRO A 169 18.21 -14.32 4.75
N ARG A 170 18.93 -15.31 5.30
CA ARG A 170 20.34 -15.52 5.00
C ARG A 170 20.48 -16.50 3.85
N PRO A 171 21.37 -16.28 2.87
CA PRO A 171 21.63 -17.23 1.82
C PRO A 171 22.08 -18.57 2.42
N GLY A 172 21.35 -19.65 2.12
CA GLY A 172 21.66 -21.01 2.62
C GLY A 172 21.12 -21.36 4.00
N SER A 173 20.40 -20.45 4.70
CA SER A 173 19.75 -20.78 5.97
C SER A 173 18.59 -21.75 5.78
N ARG A 174 18.48 -22.73 6.70
CA ARG A 174 17.38 -23.71 6.76
C ARG A 174 16.54 -23.41 8.01
N PRO A 175 15.21 -23.55 7.94
CA PRO A 175 14.38 -23.39 9.13
C PRO A 175 14.72 -24.45 10.19
N ALA A 176 14.94 -23.98 11.42
CA ALA A 176 15.10 -24.83 12.60
C ALA A 176 13.71 -25.31 13.10
N PRO A 177 13.68 -26.34 13.97
CA PRO A 177 12.45 -26.89 14.53
C PRO A 177 11.57 -25.85 15.24
N ASN A 178 12.18 -24.83 15.85
CA ASN A 178 11.53 -23.73 16.57
C ASN A 178 11.17 -22.52 15.67
N GLY A 179 11.25 -22.66 14.34
CA GLY A 179 10.98 -21.58 13.41
C GLY A 179 12.10 -20.54 13.27
N GLN A 180 13.23 -20.69 13.97
CA GLN A 180 14.43 -19.87 13.75
C GLN A 180 15.19 -20.33 12.52
N LEU A 181 15.81 -19.40 11.80
CA LEU A 181 16.72 -19.72 10.71
C LEU A 181 18.09 -20.11 11.31
N LEU A 182 18.52 -21.35 11.09
CA LEU A 182 19.88 -21.76 11.43
C LEU A 182 20.87 -21.14 10.44
N PRO A 183 22.00 -20.56 10.89
CA PRO A 183 23.04 -20.07 10.00
C PRO A 183 23.63 -21.25 9.19
N ALA A 184 23.99 -21.01 7.94
CA ALA A 184 24.80 -21.93 7.17
C ALA A 184 26.16 -22.03 7.87
N GLY A 185 26.55 -23.25 8.26
CA GLY A 185 27.71 -23.69 9.00
C GLY A 185 28.79 -22.67 9.39
N GLU A 186 29.09 -22.66 10.66
CA GLU A 186 30.23 -21.94 11.22
C GLU A 186 31.52 -22.53 10.67
N ASP A 187 32.38 -21.71 10.12
CA ASP A 187 33.81 -21.90 10.18
C ASP A 187 34.50 -20.52 10.15
N GLU A 188 35.44 -20.40 11.13
CA GLU A 188 36.50 -19.42 11.28
C GLU A 188 36.29 -18.18 12.16
N ASP A 189 36.99 -18.26 13.32
CA ASP A 189 37.37 -17.15 14.19
C ASP A 189 38.15 -16.06 13.42
N ILE A 190 37.58 -14.87 13.34
CA ILE A 190 38.23 -13.74 12.68
C ILE A 190 38.62 -12.69 13.72
N THR A 191 39.91 -12.61 13.98
CA THR A 191 40.55 -11.61 14.83
C THR A 191 41.42 -10.65 13.99
N ASN A 192 40.80 -9.67 13.28
CA ASN A 192 41.56 -8.56 12.70
C ASN A 192 40.61 -7.33 12.39
N GLU A 193 41.02 -6.15 12.83
CA GLU A 193 40.27 -4.88 12.62
C GLU A 193 39.97 -4.54 11.14
N THR A 194 40.80 -5.02 10.22
CA THR A 194 40.60 -4.83 8.77
C THR A 194 39.47 -5.69 8.22
N GLU A 195 39.17 -6.81 8.87
CA GLU A 195 38.09 -7.71 8.50
C GLU A 195 36.76 -7.30 9.12
N LEU A 196 36.76 -6.64 10.29
CA LEU A 196 35.58 -6.00 10.87
C LEU A 196 34.98 -4.93 9.93
N ARG A 197 35.81 -4.06 9.33
CA ARG A 197 35.32 -3.07 8.34
C ARG A 197 34.82 -3.71 7.05
N LYS A 198 35.37 -4.85 6.64
CA LYS A 198 34.87 -5.64 5.49
C LYS A 198 33.60 -6.41 5.84
N ALA A 199 33.43 -6.80 7.10
CA ALA A 199 32.22 -7.42 7.61
C ALA A 199 31.05 -6.44 7.63
N ASP A 200 31.25 -5.20 8.15
CA ASP A 200 30.23 -4.14 8.15
C ASP A 200 29.74 -3.81 6.73
N THR A 201 30.66 -3.68 5.78
CA THR A 201 30.30 -3.42 4.38
C THR A 201 29.62 -4.60 3.70
N ARG A 202 29.94 -5.83 4.09
CA ARG A 202 29.26 -7.05 3.62
C ARG A 202 27.87 -7.17 4.23
N ASP A 203 27.71 -6.83 5.51
CA ASP A 203 26.40 -6.85 6.19
C ASP A 203 25.45 -5.81 5.62
N GLU A 204 25.92 -4.58 5.33
CA GLU A 204 25.10 -3.56 4.65
C GLU A 204 24.69 -4.00 3.24
N THR A 205 25.59 -4.65 2.49
CA THR A 205 25.29 -5.15 1.16
C THR A 205 24.28 -6.32 1.21
N LEU A 206 24.41 -7.19 2.21
CA LEU A 206 23.48 -8.30 2.46
C LEU A 206 22.10 -7.78 2.86
N GLN A 207 22.02 -6.80 3.75
CA GLN A 207 20.75 -6.16 4.15
C GLN A 207 20.05 -5.50 2.96
N GLN A 208 20.80 -4.76 2.12
CA GLN A 208 20.24 -4.16 0.91
C GLN A 208 19.72 -5.21 -0.10
N MET A 209 20.46 -6.31 -0.27
CA MET A 209 20.01 -7.41 -1.13
C MET A 209 18.74 -8.09 -0.58
N GLN A 210 18.67 -8.30 0.72
CA GLN A 210 17.51 -8.88 1.41
C GLN A 210 16.28 -7.97 1.26
N GLN A 211 16.46 -6.66 1.44
CA GLN A 211 15.38 -5.69 1.29
C GLN A 211 14.86 -5.64 -0.15
N ARG A 212 15.75 -5.68 -1.14
CA ARG A 212 15.35 -5.78 -2.57
C ARG A 212 14.60 -7.08 -2.87
N GLN A 213 15.01 -8.20 -2.28
CA GLN A 213 14.31 -9.48 -2.45
C GLN A 213 12.93 -9.45 -1.81
N LYS A 214 12.80 -8.90 -0.58
CA LYS A 214 11.50 -8.73 0.12
C LYS A 214 10.58 -7.82 -0.69
N GLU A 215 11.11 -6.73 -1.24
CA GLU A 215 10.36 -5.79 -2.08
C GLU A 215 9.87 -6.44 -3.40
N THR A 216 10.73 -7.23 -4.05
CA THR A 216 10.36 -7.97 -5.27
C THR A 216 9.24 -8.98 -4.97
N LEU A 217 9.35 -9.68 -3.86
CA LEU A 217 8.34 -10.64 -3.41
C LEU A 217 7.01 -9.94 -3.07
N ARG A 218 7.08 -8.81 -2.37
CA ARG A 218 5.91 -7.95 -2.09
C ARG A 218 5.18 -7.56 -3.38
N ARG A 219 5.93 -7.11 -4.41
CA ARG A 219 5.36 -6.73 -5.71
C ARG A 219 4.69 -7.91 -6.42
N GLN A 220 5.29 -9.10 -6.37
CA GLN A 220 4.70 -10.32 -6.94
C GLN A 220 3.37 -10.65 -6.25
N TRP A 221 3.33 -10.67 -4.92
CA TRP A 221 2.10 -10.96 -4.17
C TRP A 221 1.05 -9.86 -4.35
N LYS A 222 1.45 -8.58 -4.44
CA LYS A 222 0.54 -7.47 -4.77
C LYS A 222 -0.12 -7.67 -6.16
N GLN A 223 0.63 -8.17 -7.14
CA GLN A 223 0.09 -8.48 -8.47
C GLN A 223 -0.91 -9.64 -8.39
N LEU A 224 -0.60 -10.71 -7.64
CA LEU A 224 -1.53 -11.82 -7.42
C LEU A 224 -2.79 -11.37 -6.69
N ALA A 225 -2.67 -10.48 -5.70
CA ALA A 225 -3.80 -9.90 -4.98
C ALA A 225 -4.72 -9.09 -5.92
N ARG A 226 -4.16 -8.29 -6.83
CA ARG A 226 -4.93 -7.55 -7.85
C ARG A 226 -5.67 -8.49 -8.78
N GLN A 227 -5.01 -9.54 -9.26
CA GLN A 227 -5.65 -10.56 -10.10
C GLN A 227 -6.78 -11.24 -9.35
N ALA A 228 -6.54 -11.69 -8.12
CA ALA A 228 -7.54 -12.32 -7.28
C ALA A 228 -8.74 -11.40 -7.01
N LYS A 229 -8.52 -10.09 -6.76
CA LYS A 229 -9.58 -9.10 -6.57
C LYS A 229 -10.45 -8.97 -7.82
N THR A 230 -9.84 -8.82 -9.00
CA THR A 230 -10.55 -8.69 -10.28
C THR A 230 -11.39 -9.94 -10.58
N ASP A 231 -10.80 -11.12 -10.37
CA ASP A 231 -11.48 -12.39 -10.58
C ASP A 231 -12.62 -12.59 -9.56
N LEU A 232 -12.41 -12.18 -8.30
CA LEU A 232 -13.40 -12.24 -7.24
C LEU A 232 -14.59 -11.32 -7.51
N GLU A 233 -14.37 -10.10 -7.98
CA GLU A 233 -15.44 -9.18 -8.39
C GLU A 233 -16.35 -9.79 -9.47
N THR A 234 -15.73 -10.51 -10.41
CA THR A 234 -16.47 -11.22 -11.46
C THR A 234 -17.21 -12.43 -10.90
N PHE A 235 -16.63 -13.14 -9.93
CA PHE A 235 -17.22 -14.29 -9.26
C PHE A 235 -18.36 -13.88 -8.32
N SER A 236 -18.18 -12.82 -7.52
CA SER A 236 -19.20 -12.35 -6.56
C SER A 236 -20.46 -11.85 -7.25
N ARG A 237 -20.35 -11.27 -8.46
CA ARG A 237 -21.51 -10.92 -9.28
C ARG A 237 -22.38 -12.15 -9.64
N ARG A 238 -21.79 -13.34 -9.72
CA ARG A 238 -22.48 -14.60 -10.05
C ARG A 238 -23.03 -15.35 -8.84
N HIS A 239 -22.40 -15.21 -7.68
CA HIS A 239 -22.65 -16.05 -6.51
C HIS A 239 -23.04 -15.30 -5.22
N GLY A 240 -23.25 -13.98 -5.26
CA GLY A 240 -23.71 -13.18 -4.10
C GLY A 240 -22.61 -12.80 -3.11
N LYS A 241 -22.99 -12.15 -2.01
CA LYS A 241 -22.13 -11.43 -1.05
C LYS A 241 -21.22 -12.30 -0.13
N ARG A 242 -20.63 -13.39 -0.58
CA ARG A 242 -19.89 -14.33 0.28
C ARG A 242 -18.38 -14.06 0.42
N ALA A 243 -17.90 -12.87 0.15
CA ALA A 243 -16.48 -12.57 0.19
C ALA A 243 -16.17 -11.13 0.62
N GLY A 244 -16.97 -10.56 1.52
CA GLY A 244 -16.82 -9.18 2.00
C GLY A 244 -15.51 -9.00 2.73
N ALA A 245 -15.22 -9.85 3.74
CA ALA A 245 -13.99 -9.78 4.52
C ALA A 245 -12.72 -9.95 3.65
N LEU A 246 -12.77 -10.81 2.61
CA LEU A 246 -11.66 -10.94 1.68
C LEU A 246 -11.48 -9.68 0.83
N MET A 247 -12.56 -9.07 0.35
CA MET A 247 -12.50 -7.81 -0.40
C MET A 247 -11.94 -6.68 0.46
N ASP A 248 -12.43 -6.54 1.69
CA ASP A 248 -11.96 -5.54 2.66
C ASP A 248 -10.45 -5.69 2.94
N GLY A 249 -9.98 -6.93 3.07
CA GLY A 249 -8.56 -7.21 3.27
C GLY A 249 -7.69 -7.04 2.01
N LEU A 250 -8.25 -7.23 0.80
CA LEU A 250 -7.53 -7.02 -0.46
C LEU A 250 -7.45 -5.55 -0.85
N GLU A 251 -8.39 -4.72 -0.41
CA GLU A 251 -8.46 -3.32 -0.79
C GLU A 251 -7.19 -2.53 -0.43
N PRO A 252 -6.67 -2.56 0.83
CA PRO A 252 -5.43 -1.88 1.19
C PRO A 252 -4.20 -2.38 0.41
N VAL A 253 -4.14 -3.71 0.16
CA VAL A 253 -2.99 -4.32 -0.54
C VAL A 253 -2.98 -3.97 -2.03
N THR A 254 -4.15 -3.91 -2.65
CA THR A 254 -4.29 -3.65 -4.09
C THR A 254 -4.33 -2.18 -4.42
N PHE A 255 -4.52 -1.33 -3.41
CA PHE A 255 -4.49 0.12 -3.60
C PHE A 255 -3.22 0.51 -4.35
N GLU A 256 -3.38 1.22 -5.44
CA GLU A 256 -2.24 1.78 -6.16
C GLU A 256 -1.71 2.94 -5.32
N GLU A 257 -0.54 2.76 -4.73
CA GLU A 257 0.31 3.90 -4.45
C GLU A 257 0.63 4.51 -5.82
N CYS A 258 -0.24 5.40 -6.31
CA CYS A 258 0.11 6.23 -7.45
C CYS A 258 1.42 6.91 -7.08
N ASP A 259 2.47 6.70 -7.87
CA ASP A 259 3.66 7.53 -7.71
C ASP A 259 3.22 8.96 -8.04
N TYR A 260 2.85 9.68 -6.96
CA TYR A 260 2.38 11.06 -7.10
C TYR A 260 3.42 11.96 -7.79
N THR A 261 4.68 11.52 -7.83
CA THR A 261 5.77 12.16 -8.57
C THR A 261 5.48 12.16 -10.07
N ASP A 262 5.03 11.02 -10.61
CA ASP A 262 4.62 10.92 -12.01
C ASP A 262 3.31 11.70 -12.29
N PHE A 263 2.39 11.68 -11.33
CA PHE A 263 1.18 12.52 -11.40
C PHE A 263 1.54 14.00 -11.44
N LEU A 264 2.38 14.48 -10.52
CA LEU A 264 2.81 15.88 -10.48
C LEU A 264 3.60 16.28 -11.74
N ARG A 265 4.46 15.40 -12.26
CA ARG A 265 5.16 15.64 -13.52
C ARG A 265 4.21 15.78 -14.70
N ARG A 266 3.20 14.89 -14.80
CA ARG A 266 2.17 14.98 -15.84
C ARG A 266 1.29 16.19 -15.67
N PHE A 267 0.97 16.55 -14.43
CA PHE A 267 0.22 17.76 -14.11
C PHE A 267 0.98 19.02 -14.54
N GLY A 268 2.29 19.07 -14.29
CA GLY A 268 3.17 20.15 -14.74
C GLY A 268 3.40 20.20 -16.27
N ALA A 269 3.38 19.05 -16.94
CA ALA A 269 3.67 18.94 -18.37
C ALA A 269 2.45 19.19 -19.30
N GLN A 270 1.23 19.23 -18.76
CA GLN A 270 0.00 19.33 -19.57
C GLN A 270 -0.32 20.69 -20.16
N ASN A 271 0.58 21.67 -20.07
CA ASN A 271 0.25 23.08 -20.33
C ASN A 271 0.97 23.72 -21.54
N GLU A 272 1.56 22.94 -22.44
CA GLU A 272 2.01 23.47 -23.73
C GLU A 272 0.82 23.48 -24.71
N VAL A 273 0.28 24.66 -24.99
CA VAL A 273 -0.73 24.84 -26.04
C VAL A 273 -0.08 25.63 -27.18
N LEU A 274 0.01 25.01 -28.36
CA LEU A 274 0.35 25.73 -29.57
C LEU A 274 -0.74 26.75 -29.85
N GLN A 275 -0.40 28.03 -29.83
CA GLN A 275 -1.31 29.09 -30.23
C GLN A 275 -0.86 29.66 -31.59
N LEU A 276 -1.84 29.92 -32.43
CA LEU A 276 -1.65 30.62 -33.69
C LEU A 276 -1.91 32.10 -33.44
N SER A 277 -0.96 32.96 -33.80
CA SER A 277 -1.19 34.39 -33.77
C SER A 277 -2.18 34.79 -34.87
N GLU A 278 -3.26 35.48 -34.50
CA GLU A 278 -4.19 36.01 -35.51
C GLU A 278 -3.67 37.32 -36.13
N ASP A 279 -2.72 37.99 -35.46
CA ASP A 279 -2.21 39.30 -35.85
C ASP A 279 -0.80 39.27 -36.48
N GLU A 280 -0.06 38.18 -36.32
CA GLU A 280 1.31 38.02 -36.78
C GLU A 280 1.47 36.81 -37.69
N PHE A 281 2.28 36.93 -38.73
CA PHE A 281 2.57 35.84 -39.64
C PHE A 281 4.07 35.54 -39.65
N ASP A 282 4.43 34.29 -40.06
CA ASP A 282 5.85 33.88 -40.15
C ASP A 282 6.55 34.59 -41.31
N LEU A 283 7.44 35.53 -40.91
CA LEU A 283 8.26 36.31 -41.86
C LEU A 283 9.22 35.44 -42.69
N ILE A 284 9.63 34.29 -42.16
CA ILE A 284 10.52 33.37 -42.88
C ILE A 284 9.76 32.72 -44.06
N TYR A 285 8.55 32.26 -43.74
CA TYR A 285 7.66 31.67 -44.76
C TYR A 285 7.21 32.69 -45.79
N TYR A 286 6.93 33.91 -45.34
CA TYR A 286 6.57 35.04 -46.19
C TYR A 286 7.72 35.38 -47.19
N THR A 287 8.93 35.53 -46.68
CA THR A 287 10.12 35.84 -47.51
C THR A 287 10.54 34.71 -48.41
N TYR A 288 10.34 33.45 -47.99
CA TYR A 288 10.56 32.27 -48.81
C TYR A 288 9.58 32.23 -50.01
N GLY A 289 8.33 32.56 -49.80
CA GLY A 289 7.34 32.66 -50.87
C GLY A 289 7.72 33.70 -51.93
N LEU A 290 8.10 34.90 -51.49
CA LEU A 290 8.57 35.97 -52.40
C LEU A 290 9.78 35.59 -53.23
N ARG A 291 10.73 34.86 -52.65
CA ARG A 291 11.95 34.40 -53.36
C ARG A 291 11.69 33.28 -54.36
N THR A 292 10.81 32.35 -53.98
CA THR A 292 10.59 31.11 -54.73
C THR A 292 9.56 31.29 -55.84
N TYR A 293 8.53 32.06 -55.60
CA TYR A 293 7.37 32.20 -56.50
C TYR A 293 7.23 33.60 -57.12
N GLY A 294 8.24 34.46 -56.94
CA GLY A 294 8.29 35.79 -57.58
C GLY A 294 7.07 36.66 -57.26
N ASN A 295 7.05 37.39 -56.19
CA ASN A 295 5.98 38.26 -55.67
C ASN A 295 4.71 37.60 -55.16
N ILE A 296 4.70 36.27 -54.94
CA ILE A 296 3.59 35.61 -54.21
C ILE A 296 4.09 35.32 -52.78
N PRO A 297 3.62 36.06 -51.78
CA PRO A 297 3.98 35.77 -50.38
C PRO A 297 3.19 34.53 -49.93
N LEU A 298 3.86 33.65 -49.18
CA LEU A 298 3.20 32.61 -48.44
C LEU A 298 2.86 33.18 -47.02
N VAL A 299 1.60 33.22 -46.71
CA VAL A 299 1.13 33.76 -45.40
C VAL A 299 0.74 32.56 -44.54
N GLU A 300 1.48 32.36 -43.45
CA GLU A 300 1.20 31.36 -42.47
C GLU A 300 1.17 32.08 -41.08
N PRO A 301 0.16 31.82 -40.23
CA PRO A 301 0.14 32.42 -38.91
C PRO A 301 1.39 32.06 -38.12
N LEU A 302 1.92 33.00 -37.33
CA LEU A 302 3.05 32.70 -36.47
C LEU A 302 2.61 31.72 -35.39
N GLU A 303 3.24 30.57 -35.36
CA GLU A 303 3.08 29.60 -34.29
C GLU A 303 3.97 29.98 -33.12
N TYR A 304 3.40 30.20 -31.97
CA TYR A 304 4.15 30.35 -30.74
C TYR A 304 3.67 29.38 -29.67
N ARG A 305 4.60 28.91 -28.88
CA ARG A 305 4.29 28.09 -27.71
C ARG A 305 3.92 29.03 -26.58
N ASP A 306 2.65 29.00 -26.18
CA ASP A 306 2.22 29.61 -24.95
C ASP A 306 2.51 28.61 -23.83
N ASP A 307 3.63 28.79 -23.13
CA ASP A 307 3.96 28.04 -21.92
C ASP A 307 2.96 28.44 -20.84
N LYS A 308 1.81 27.79 -20.79
CA LYS A 308 0.84 27.94 -19.71
C LYS A 308 1.43 27.36 -18.45
N ARG A 309 2.27 28.12 -17.79
CA ARG A 309 2.84 27.75 -16.49
C ARG A 309 1.76 27.88 -15.42
N ILE A 310 1.85 27.00 -14.42
CA ILE A 310 0.94 27.01 -13.26
C ILE A 310 1.15 28.33 -12.50
N ARG A 311 0.07 29.10 -12.34
CA ARG A 311 0.08 30.35 -11.60
C ARG A 311 -0.57 30.24 -10.24
N GLU A 312 -1.64 29.48 -10.15
CA GLU A 312 -2.45 29.34 -8.95
C GLU A 312 -2.58 27.87 -8.58
N PHE A 313 -2.23 27.51 -7.35
CA PHE A 313 -2.22 26.15 -6.86
C PHE A 313 -2.64 26.07 -5.39
N VAL A 314 -3.40 25.07 -5.01
CA VAL A 314 -3.83 24.86 -3.64
C VAL A 314 -3.24 23.54 -3.12
N ILE A 315 -2.63 23.59 -1.96
CA ILE A 315 -2.18 22.41 -1.22
C ILE A 315 -2.97 22.35 0.07
N ALA A 316 -3.79 21.32 0.22
CA ALA A 316 -4.53 21.05 1.44
C ALA A 316 -3.87 19.91 2.22
N ILE A 317 -3.74 20.08 3.51
CA ILE A 317 -3.15 19.10 4.44
C ILE A 317 -4.23 18.70 5.43
N ASP A 318 -4.47 17.40 5.51
CA ASP A 318 -5.24 16.81 6.58
C ASP A 318 -4.41 16.84 7.88
N THR A 319 -4.98 17.44 8.90
CA THR A 319 -4.37 17.53 10.23
C THR A 319 -5.12 16.71 11.28
N SER A 320 -5.88 15.71 10.83
CA SER A 320 -6.51 14.73 11.72
C SER A 320 -5.48 13.95 12.54
N GLY A 321 -5.92 13.36 13.65
CA GLY A 321 -5.02 12.69 14.61
C GLY A 321 -4.22 11.51 14.05
N SER A 322 -4.61 10.97 12.89
CA SER A 322 -3.92 9.87 12.19
C SER A 322 -2.70 10.33 11.38
N VAL A 323 -2.59 11.64 11.08
CA VAL A 323 -1.53 12.17 10.20
C VAL A 323 -0.36 12.70 11.02
N GLN A 324 0.82 12.07 10.88
CA GLN A 324 2.03 12.46 11.61
C GLN A 324 2.78 13.60 10.90
N GLY A 325 3.30 14.56 11.68
CA GLY A 325 3.97 15.76 11.19
C GLY A 325 5.18 15.49 10.29
N ASP A 326 5.99 14.47 10.59
CA ASP A 326 7.18 14.12 9.81
C ASP A 326 6.82 13.61 8.41
N ILE A 327 5.71 12.90 8.28
CA ILE A 327 5.20 12.42 6.99
C ILE A 327 4.73 13.60 6.13
N VAL A 328 4.04 14.57 6.74
CA VAL A 328 3.59 15.79 6.05
C VAL A 328 4.78 16.60 5.55
N GLN A 329 5.80 16.80 6.39
CA GLN A 329 7.01 17.53 6.00
C GLN A 329 7.73 16.83 4.83
N SER A 330 7.92 15.52 4.90
CA SER A 330 8.54 14.74 3.82
C SER A 330 7.74 14.82 2.51
N PHE A 331 6.41 14.78 2.60
CA PHE A 331 5.52 14.93 1.45
C PHE A 331 5.64 16.32 0.82
N LEU A 332 5.54 17.37 1.62
CA LEU A 332 5.66 18.74 1.13
C LEU A 332 7.04 19.02 0.51
N GLN A 333 8.11 18.54 1.14
CA GLN A 333 9.47 18.64 0.62
C GLN A 333 9.58 18.00 -0.76
N ARG A 334 9.13 16.75 -0.88
CA ARG A 334 9.16 16.01 -2.14
C ARG A 334 8.27 16.63 -3.21
N THR A 335 7.10 17.16 -2.83
CA THR A 335 6.21 17.89 -3.73
C THR A 335 6.91 19.16 -4.25
N CYS A 336 7.53 19.95 -3.39
CA CYS A 336 8.26 21.14 -3.74
C CYS A 336 9.42 20.83 -4.71
N ASP A 337 10.20 19.77 -4.43
CA ASP A 337 11.33 19.35 -5.27
C ASP A 337 10.88 18.93 -6.68
N VAL A 338 9.77 18.17 -6.79
CA VAL A 338 9.22 17.75 -8.08
C VAL A 338 8.69 18.93 -8.87
N LEU A 339 7.98 19.86 -8.22
CA LEU A 339 7.42 21.03 -8.88
C LEU A 339 8.53 22.00 -9.36
N ARG A 340 9.63 22.13 -8.60
CA ARG A 340 10.82 22.87 -9.04
C ARG A 340 11.51 22.25 -10.26
N GLN A 341 11.70 20.92 -10.23
CA GLN A 341 12.35 20.19 -11.33
C GLN A 341 11.56 20.23 -12.62
N SER A 342 10.24 20.26 -12.54
CA SER A 342 9.38 20.25 -13.73
C SER A 342 9.39 21.55 -14.52
N GLY A 343 9.92 22.65 -13.95
CA GLY A 343 9.87 23.98 -14.57
C GLY A 343 8.45 24.49 -14.85
N SER A 344 7.46 23.88 -14.21
CA SER A 344 6.03 24.06 -14.50
C SER A 344 5.43 25.35 -13.95
N PHE A 345 6.21 26.06 -13.08
CA PHE A 345 5.73 27.28 -12.45
C PHE A 345 6.37 28.53 -13.07
N THR A 346 5.61 29.62 -13.07
CA THR A 346 6.14 30.95 -13.38
C THR A 346 6.98 31.48 -12.23
N GLU A 347 7.76 32.53 -12.46
CA GLU A 347 8.46 33.27 -11.39
C GLU A 347 7.51 33.79 -10.30
N TRP A 348 6.26 34.06 -10.68
CA TRP A 348 5.17 34.46 -9.79
C TRP A 348 4.13 33.35 -9.73
N VAL A 349 4.11 32.62 -8.63
CA VAL A 349 3.14 31.57 -8.33
C VAL A 349 2.36 31.94 -7.07
N GLU A 350 1.08 31.68 -7.07
CA GLU A 350 0.21 31.86 -5.91
C GLU A 350 -0.17 30.49 -5.36
N ILE A 351 0.37 30.15 -4.19
CA ILE A 351 0.11 28.88 -3.52
C ILE A 351 -0.66 29.15 -2.24
N TYR A 352 -1.80 28.49 -2.09
CA TYR A 352 -2.53 28.45 -0.84
C TYR A 352 -2.25 27.14 -0.13
N LEU A 353 -1.64 27.20 1.06
CA LEU A 353 -1.41 26.08 1.93
C LEU A 353 -2.51 26.09 3.01
N ILE A 354 -3.39 25.09 2.97
CA ILE A 354 -4.56 24.99 3.86
C ILE A 354 -4.39 23.82 4.78
N GLN A 355 -4.46 24.05 6.08
CA GLN A 355 -4.54 22.97 7.08
C GLN A 355 -6.00 22.80 7.51
N CYS A 356 -6.49 21.57 7.46
CA CYS A 356 -7.88 21.25 7.78
C CYS A 356 -7.99 19.92 8.51
N ASP A 357 -8.82 19.89 9.55
CA ASP A 357 -9.32 18.65 10.15
C ASP A 357 -10.85 18.56 9.92
N ALA A 358 -11.69 18.79 10.91
CA ALA A 358 -13.14 18.98 10.72
C ALA A 358 -13.48 20.40 10.24
N GLU A 359 -12.55 21.37 10.39
CA GLU A 359 -12.66 22.76 9.98
C GLU A 359 -11.32 23.26 9.43
N VAL A 360 -11.33 24.37 8.68
CA VAL A 360 -10.09 25.01 8.22
C VAL A 360 -9.37 25.65 9.39
N GLN A 361 -8.21 25.10 9.76
CA GLN A 361 -7.42 25.52 10.93
C GLN A 361 -6.45 26.65 10.62
N SER A 362 -5.83 26.64 9.45
CA SER A 362 -4.96 27.72 9.00
C SER A 362 -4.88 27.76 7.49
N VAL A 363 -4.66 28.97 6.97
CA VAL A 363 -4.43 29.22 5.56
C VAL A 363 -3.22 30.13 5.41
N GLU A 364 -2.23 29.70 4.65
CA GLU A 364 -1.06 30.48 4.34
C GLU A 364 -0.98 30.72 2.82
N ARG A 365 -0.82 31.99 2.44
CA ARG A 365 -0.68 32.39 1.05
C ARG A 365 0.79 32.64 0.76
N LEU A 366 1.34 31.94 -0.21
CA LEU A 366 2.72 31.96 -0.63
C LEU A 366 2.80 32.47 -2.09
N THR A 367 3.78 33.28 -2.38
CA THR A 367 3.96 33.89 -3.71
C THR A 367 5.15 33.30 -4.48
N SER A 368 5.85 32.33 -3.88
CA SER A 368 6.92 31.61 -4.54
C SER A 368 7.12 30.21 -3.94
N LEU A 369 7.71 29.31 -4.72
CA LEU A 369 8.12 27.98 -4.24
C LEU A 369 9.23 28.05 -3.17
N ASP A 370 10.03 29.12 -3.18
CA ASP A 370 11.07 29.31 -2.16
C ASP A 370 10.46 29.58 -0.79
N GLN A 371 9.40 30.39 -0.74
CA GLN A 371 8.65 30.61 0.51
C GLN A 371 8.05 29.31 1.04
N LEU A 372 7.52 28.45 0.16
CA LEU A 372 7.03 27.12 0.55
C LEU A 372 8.15 26.27 1.14
N HIS A 373 9.31 26.23 0.49
CA HIS A 373 10.48 25.48 0.96
C HIS A 373 10.99 25.96 2.33
N GLU A 374 11.01 27.28 2.57
CA GLU A 374 11.40 27.86 3.87
C GLU A 374 10.38 27.60 4.97
N LEU A 375 9.10 27.48 4.61
CA LEU A 375 8.01 27.24 5.53
C LEU A 375 8.00 25.79 6.04
N ILE A 376 8.30 24.80 5.19
CA ILE A 376 8.20 23.37 5.50
C ILE A 376 8.87 22.99 6.83
N PRO A 377 10.14 23.37 7.12
CA PRO A 377 10.80 23.02 8.38
C PRO A 377 10.18 23.67 9.62
N ARG A 378 9.43 24.77 9.43
CA ARG A 378 8.80 25.56 10.50
C ARG A 378 7.30 25.29 10.63
N LEU A 379 6.75 24.47 9.74
CA LEU A 379 5.32 24.18 9.71
C LEU A 379 4.90 23.47 10.99
N LYS A 380 3.98 24.09 11.71
CA LYS A 380 3.33 23.49 12.85
C LYS A 380 1.93 23.04 12.44
N LEU A 381 1.66 21.76 12.56
CA LEU A 381 0.32 21.24 12.33
C LEU A 381 -0.61 21.75 13.40
N ARG A 382 -1.81 22.17 13.00
CA ARG A 382 -2.88 22.67 13.86
C ARG A 382 -4.14 21.87 13.60
N GLY A 383 -4.86 21.54 14.65
CA GLY A 383 -6.09 20.77 14.58
C GLY A 383 -6.02 19.55 15.48
N PHE A 384 -5.95 18.35 14.96
CA PHE A 384 -6.00 17.03 15.63
C PHE A 384 -7.42 16.60 15.98
N GLY A 385 -8.43 17.16 15.27
CA GLY A 385 -9.85 16.77 15.37
C GLY A 385 -10.23 15.61 14.44
N GLY A 386 -11.52 15.52 14.14
CA GLY A 386 -12.06 14.58 13.16
C GLY A 386 -11.69 14.97 11.71
N THR A 387 -12.01 14.12 10.74
CA THR A 387 -11.67 14.34 9.33
C THR A 387 -12.92 14.69 8.52
N ASP A 388 -13.00 15.93 8.03
CA ASP A 388 -14.01 16.38 7.06
C ASP A 388 -13.33 17.17 5.94
N PHE A 389 -13.43 16.69 4.72
CA PHE A 389 -12.79 17.33 3.57
C PHE A 389 -13.60 18.48 2.98
N ARG A 390 -14.90 18.55 3.24
CA ARG A 390 -15.83 19.54 2.67
C ARG A 390 -15.46 21.00 2.95
N PRO A 391 -14.94 21.37 4.16
CA PRO A 391 -14.58 22.76 4.44
C PRO A 391 -13.48 23.31 3.54
N VAL A 392 -12.52 22.48 3.11
CA VAL A 392 -11.47 22.94 2.18
C VAL A 392 -12.07 23.31 0.84
N PHE A 393 -12.92 22.44 0.28
CA PHE A 393 -13.56 22.72 -1.01
C PHE A 393 -14.45 23.96 -0.94
N ALA A 394 -15.24 24.11 0.12
CA ALA A 394 -16.06 25.31 0.34
C ALA A 394 -15.21 26.58 0.46
N TYR A 395 -14.03 26.49 1.09
CA TYR A 395 -13.11 27.62 1.19
C TYR A 395 -12.50 27.99 -0.15
N VAL A 396 -12.12 27.01 -0.97
CA VAL A 396 -11.57 27.22 -2.31
C VAL A 396 -12.63 27.82 -3.23
N ASP A 397 -13.86 27.31 -3.18
CA ASP A 397 -14.98 27.88 -3.93
C ASP A 397 -15.20 29.35 -3.58
N LYS A 398 -15.12 29.71 -2.29
CA LYS A 398 -15.18 31.10 -1.85
C LYS A 398 -14.04 31.97 -2.40
N LEU A 399 -12.81 31.44 -2.46
CA LEU A 399 -11.66 32.15 -3.06
C LEU A 399 -11.87 32.42 -4.55
N LEU A 400 -12.51 31.49 -5.26
CA LEU A 400 -12.87 31.62 -6.67
C LEU A 400 -14.01 32.69 -6.85
N GLU A 401 -15.05 32.66 -6.01
CA GLU A 401 -16.13 33.64 -6.02
C GLU A 401 -15.62 35.06 -5.71
N GLU A 402 -14.72 35.20 -4.75
CA GLU A 402 -14.07 36.47 -4.37
C GLU A 402 -13.03 36.93 -5.40
N LYS A 403 -12.80 36.18 -6.48
CA LYS A 403 -11.80 36.42 -7.52
C LYS A 403 -10.35 36.57 -6.97
N LYS A 404 -10.08 35.95 -5.84
CA LYS A 404 -8.74 35.82 -5.28
C LYS A 404 -7.92 34.72 -6.00
N LEU A 405 -8.64 33.71 -6.48
CA LEU A 405 -8.16 32.73 -7.45
C LEU A 405 -8.97 32.93 -8.74
N THR A 406 -8.27 33.05 -9.87
CA THR A 406 -8.92 33.33 -11.18
C THR A 406 -8.68 32.19 -12.17
N ASN A 407 -7.57 31.49 -12.01
CA ASN A 407 -7.18 30.39 -12.89
C ASN A 407 -6.54 29.25 -12.07
N LEU A 408 -7.35 28.67 -11.18
CA LEU A 408 -6.91 27.56 -10.36
C LEU A 408 -6.59 26.34 -11.24
N ASN A 409 -5.33 25.95 -11.30
CA ASN A 409 -4.85 24.85 -12.11
C ASN A 409 -5.06 23.48 -11.43
N GLY A 410 -5.09 23.44 -10.09
CA GLY A 410 -5.37 22.23 -9.36
C GLY A 410 -5.30 22.38 -7.84
N LEU A 411 -5.88 21.40 -7.17
CA LEU A 411 -5.86 21.25 -5.72
C LEU A 411 -5.25 19.88 -5.40
N LEU A 412 -4.18 19.89 -4.59
CA LEU A 412 -3.55 18.69 -4.07
C LEU A 412 -3.96 18.52 -2.61
N TYR A 413 -4.66 17.45 -2.29
CA TYR A 413 -5.09 17.14 -0.94
C TYR A 413 -4.26 15.99 -0.37
N PHE A 414 -3.53 16.27 0.71
CA PHE A 414 -2.76 15.26 1.44
C PHE A 414 -3.58 14.75 2.62
N THR A 415 -3.95 13.48 2.60
CA THR A 415 -4.81 12.82 3.60
C THR A 415 -4.57 11.30 3.59
N ASP A 416 -4.96 10.62 4.65
CA ASP A 416 -5.04 9.15 4.70
C ASP A 416 -6.29 8.60 3.99
N GLY A 417 -7.17 9.49 3.53
CA GLY A 417 -8.37 9.13 2.77
C GLY A 417 -9.59 8.74 3.61
N VAL A 418 -9.46 8.75 4.93
CA VAL A 418 -10.57 8.39 5.83
C VAL A 418 -11.29 9.66 6.31
N GLY A 419 -12.48 9.94 5.77
CA GLY A 419 -13.24 11.13 6.15
C GLY A 419 -14.48 11.37 5.29
N THR A 420 -15.14 12.51 5.52
CA THR A 420 -16.37 12.90 4.80
C THR A 420 -16.03 13.68 3.54
N TYR A 421 -16.43 13.15 2.38
CA TYR A 421 -16.21 13.78 1.08
C TYR A 421 -17.38 14.67 0.64
N PRO A 422 -17.14 15.65 -0.26
CA PRO A 422 -18.21 16.42 -0.89
C PRO A 422 -19.06 15.52 -1.81
N GLU A 423 -20.37 15.72 -1.84
CA GLU A 423 -21.29 14.95 -2.69
C GLU A 423 -21.10 15.20 -4.20
N LYS A 424 -20.58 16.36 -4.55
CA LYS A 424 -20.33 16.76 -5.96
C LYS A 424 -18.84 16.98 -6.17
N SER A 425 -18.34 16.51 -7.31
CA SER A 425 -16.98 16.85 -7.75
C SER A 425 -16.85 18.35 -7.98
N PRO A 426 -15.75 18.98 -7.53
CA PRO A 426 -15.46 20.39 -7.85
C PRO A 426 -15.27 20.58 -9.36
N ALA A 427 -15.45 21.82 -9.83
CA ALA A 427 -15.26 22.16 -11.24
C ALA A 427 -13.77 22.24 -11.65
N TYR A 428 -12.87 22.31 -10.69
CA TYR A 428 -11.40 22.30 -10.85
C TYR A 428 -10.80 20.91 -10.55
N LYS A 429 -9.57 20.68 -11.03
CA LYS A 429 -8.85 19.39 -10.85
C LYS A 429 -8.16 19.30 -9.49
#